data_c58f071f6e1f84425e5574626593030d
#
_entry.id   c58f071f6e1f84425e5574626593030d
#
_cell.length_a   1.000
_cell.length_b   1.000
_cell.length_c   1.000
_cell.angle_alpha   90.00
_cell.angle_beta   90.00
_cell.angle_gamma   90.00
#
_symmetry.space_group_name_H-M   'P 1'
#
loop_
_entity.id
_entity.type
_entity.pdbx_description
1 polymer ?
#
loop_
_entity_poly.entity_id
_entity_poly.type
_entity_poly.pdbx_seq_one_letter_code
_entity_poly.pdbx_strand_id
1 'polypeptide(L)'
;MNHPTKVSQNYLPIRVKLHIMRLMQFPQALETVLQTLERMRDESGRRPCASRTVLDALKQISSPHKIEIMEEEAPSATPEQNEGGSSPKNNLGGPSRTGGYSATPSKTGKVDKLAAVQTRVCACIKCPNLASSRTQTVFGVGNPDAEIMFVGEAPGADEDKQGEPFVGRAGQLLTKIIKAMGFPREEVYIANVLKCRPDVPAGSFGNRPPTPREMQTCRPYLMEQIDIIKPKVIVALGAVAVEGLLGTRAPMRELRGRWDSFNGTPLMITYHPAYLLRNQSPSEKRKVWEDMMLVLERLEKPISEKQRNYFL
;
A
#
# COMPACT_ATOMS: atom_id res chain seq x y z
N MET A 1 20.99 -58.54 -31.78
CA MET A 1 20.46 -57.43 -32.61
C MET A 1 19.22 -56.91 -31.93
N ASN A 2 19.38 -55.90 -31.07
CA ASN A 2 18.27 -55.30 -30.34
C ASN A 2 18.05 -53.87 -30.88
N HIS A 3 16.89 -53.64 -31.47
CA HIS A 3 16.42 -52.33 -31.86
C HIS A 3 15.93 -51.53 -30.62
N PRO A 4 16.27 -50.25 -30.47
CA PRO A 4 15.67 -49.44 -29.45
C PRO A 4 14.31 -48.91 -29.92
N THR A 5 13.32 -49.10 -29.08
CA THR A 5 11.95 -48.60 -29.18
C THR A 5 11.93 -47.05 -29.18
N LYS A 6 11.31 -46.48 -30.20
CA LYS A 6 11.01 -45.05 -30.29
C LYS A 6 10.00 -44.66 -29.20
N VAL A 7 10.39 -43.78 -28.30
CA VAL A 7 9.49 -43.13 -27.35
C VAL A 7 8.65 -42.13 -28.11
N SER A 8 7.34 -42.29 -28.03
CA SER A 8 6.30 -41.46 -28.57
C SER A 8 6.39 -40.03 -27.98
N GLN A 9 6.51 -39.03 -28.84
CA GLN A 9 6.38 -37.62 -28.44
C GLN A 9 4.92 -37.34 -28.03
N ASN A 10 4.69 -37.20 -26.70
CA ASN A 10 3.40 -36.85 -26.15
C ASN A 10 2.93 -35.47 -26.66
N TYR A 11 1.82 -35.44 -27.36
CA TYR A 11 1.07 -34.27 -27.78
C TYR A 11 0.46 -33.58 -26.54
N LEU A 12 1.11 -32.54 -26.05
CA LEU A 12 0.48 -31.64 -25.08
C LEU A 12 -0.54 -30.76 -25.80
N PRO A 13 -1.74 -30.53 -25.23
CA PRO A 13 -2.76 -29.65 -25.81
C PRO A 13 -2.19 -28.25 -26.05
N ILE A 14 -2.57 -27.61 -27.16
CA ILE A 14 -2.09 -26.30 -27.59
C ILE A 14 -2.25 -25.24 -26.48
N ARG A 15 -3.31 -25.31 -25.67
CA ARG A 15 -3.54 -24.43 -24.51
C ARG A 15 -2.47 -24.58 -23.43
N VAL A 16 -2.01 -25.78 -23.15
CA VAL A 16 -0.95 -26.06 -22.16
C VAL A 16 0.41 -25.58 -22.69
N LYS A 17 0.70 -25.79 -23.98
CA LYS A 17 1.92 -25.24 -24.62
C LYS A 17 1.96 -23.70 -24.56
N LEU A 18 0.84 -23.02 -24.85
CA LEU A 18 0.75 -21.56 -24.76
C LEU A 18 0.89 -21.06 -23.32
N HIS A 19 0.39 -21.80 -22.34
CA HIS A 19 0.52 -21.44 -20.92
C HIS A 19 1.95 -21.62 -20.42
N ILE A 20 2.61 -22.73 -20.79
CA ILE A 20 4.02 -22.99 -20.49
C ILE A 20 4.93 -21.96 -21.19
N MET A 21 4.68 -21.60 -22.46
CA MET A 21 5.44 -20.55 -23.14
C MET A 21 5.26 -19.16 -22.50
N ARG A 22 4.05 -18.82 -22.01
CA ARG A 22 3.84 -17.60 -21.22
C ARG A 22 4.60 -17.61 -19.90
N LEU A 23 4.62 -18.73 -19.19
CA LEU A 23 5.36 -18.88 -17.94
C LEU A 23 6.89 -18.86 -18.15
N MET A 24 7.39 -19.37 -19.28
CA MET A 24 8.82 -19.33 -19.62
C MET A 24 9.28 -17.94 -20.11
N GLN A 25 8.40 -17.12 -20.69
CA GLN A 25 8.73 -15.75 -21.10
C GLN A 25 8.69 -14.74 -19.95
N PHE A 26 7.96 -15.03 -18.88
CA PHE A 26 7.81 -14.14 -17.74
C PHE A 26 9.14 -13.86 -16.99
N PRO A 27 10.00 -14.84 -16.69
CA PRO A 27 11.31 -14.59 -16.09
C PRO A 27 12.23 -13.74 -16.97
N GLN A 28 12.25 -13.97 -18.29
CA GLN A 28 13.05 -13.19 -19.23
C GLN A 28 12.54 -11.75 -19.38
N ALA A 29 11.23 -11.56 -19.42
CA ALA A 29 10.63 -10.22 -19.44
C ALA A 29 10.94 -9.45 -18.15
N LEU A 30 10.88 -10.12 -17.00
CA LEU A 30 11.21 -9.55 -15.70
C LEU A 30 12.69 -9.15 -15.61
N GLU A 31 13.60 -10.01 -16.09
CA GLU A 31 15.04 -9.73 -16.15
C GLU A 31 15.33 -8.51 -17.03
N THR A 32 14.69 -8.41 -18.19
CA THR A 32 14.80 -7.25 -19.08
C THR A 32 14.32 -5.96 -18.41
N VAL A 33 13.24 -6.01 -17.64
CA VAL A 33 12.75 -4.86 -16.86
C VAL A 33 13.74 -4.46 -15.78
N LEU A 34 14.29 -5.43 -15.03
CA LEU A 34 15.29 -5.16 -13.99
C LEU A 34 16.56 -4.54 -14.58
N GLN A 35 17.11 -5.10 -15.67
CA GLN A 35 18.28 -4.55 -16.36
C GLN A 35 18.01 -3.15 -16.92
N THR A 36 16.80 -2.90 -17.43
CA THR A 36 16.40 -1.57 -17.91
C THR A 36 16.35 -0.56 -16.77
N LEU A 37 15.78 -0.93 -15.62
CA LEU A 37 15.72 -0.08 -14.42
C LEU A 37 17.11 0.22 -13.85
N GLU A 38 18.01 -0.77 -13.85
CA GLU A 38 19.40 -0.59 -13.43
C GLU A 38 20.17 0.33 -14.38
N ARG A 39 20.03 0.16 -15.70
CA ARG A 39 20.63 1.05 -16.71
C ARG A 39 20.09 2.48 -16.58
N MET A 40 18.77 2.67 -16.42
CA MET A 40 18.18 4.00 -16.21
C MET A 40 18.72 4.68 -14.95
N ARG A 41 18.99 3.92 -13.89
CA ARG A 41 19.65 4.43 -12.67
C ARG A 41 21.06 4.93 -12.97
N ASP A 42 21.84 4.15 -13.70
CA ASP A 42 23.26 4.43 -13.96
C ASP A 42 23.44 5.56 -14.97
N GLU A 43 22.60 5.63 -16.00
CA GLU A 43 22.66 6.68 -17.04
C GLU A 43 22.12 8.04 -16.58
N SER A 44 21.09 8.05 -15.74
CA SER A 44 20.42 9.31 -15.35
C SER A 44 20.87 9.87 -14.00
N GLY A 45 21.63 9.12 -13.21
CA GLY A 45 21.93 9.45 -11.81
C GLY A 45 20.67 9.49 -10.92
N ARG A 46 19.50 9.19 -11.47
CA ARG A 46 18.21 9.17 -10.80
C ARG A 46 17.81 7.74 -10.50
N ARG A 47 17.49 7.45 -9.25
CA ARG A 47 16.99 6.13 -8.87
C ARG A 47 15.61 5.90 -9.48
N PRO A 48 15.34 4.68 -10.02
CA PRO A 48 13.98 4.34 -10.48
C PRO A 48 12.99 4.46 -9.34
N CYS A 49 11.77 4.91 -9.65
CA CYS A 49 10.68 5.10 -8.70
C CYS A 49 9.99 3.78 -8.32
N ALA A 50 10.77 2.84 -7.82
CA ALA A 50 10.25 1.63 -7.20
C ALA A 50 10.77 1.54 -5.77
N SER A 51 9.90 1.18 -4.81
CA SER A 51 10.36 0.95 -3.45
C SER A 51 11.32 -0.24 -3.44
N ARG A 52 12.26 -0.24 -2.49
CA ARG A 52 13.21 -1.35 -2.32
C ARG A 52 12.48 -2.68 -2.15
N THR A 53 11.37 -2.67 -1.41
CA THR A 53 10.49 -3.83 -1.20
C THR A 53 9.94 -4.38 -2.52
N VAL A 54 9.54 -3.52 -3.46
CA VAL A 54 9.07 -3.92 -4.80
C VAL A 54 10.22 -4.51 -5.63
N LEU A 55 11.39 -3.88 -5.60
CA LEU A 55 12.58 -4.40 -6.31
C LEU A 55 13.06 -5.73 -5.72
N ASP A 56 13.04 -5.89 -4.40
CA ASP A 56 13.41 -7.13 -3.72
C ASP A 56 12.38 -8.23 -3.98
N ALA A 57 11.09 -7.92 -4.00
CA ALA A 57 10.03 -8.85 -4.40
C ALA A 57 10.18 -9.30 -5.86
N LEU A 58 10.50 -8.39 -6.78
CA LEU A 58 10.77 -8.72 -8.17
C LEU A 58 12.01 -9.63 -8.32
N LYS A 59 13.07 -9.39 -7.54
CA LYS A 59 14.27 -10.25 -7.51
C LYS A 59 13.98 -11.65 -6.95
N GLN A 60 13.10 -11.77 -5.96
CA GLN A 60 12.70 -13.08 -5.42
C GLN A 60 11.89 -13.90 -6.43
N ILE A 61 11.08 -13.26 -7.27
CA ILE A 61 10.31 -13.92 -8.34
C ILE A 61 11.23 -14.37 -9.49
N SER A 62 12.33 -13.66 -9.75
CA SER A 62 13.30 -13.99 -10.80
C SER A 62 14.29 -15.11 -10.42
N SER A 63 14.36 -15.52 -9.16
CA SER A 63 15.26 -16.61 -8.71
C SER A 63 14.70 -17.98 -9.13
N PRO A 64 15.46 -18.81 -9.86
CA PRO A 64 14.96 -20.09 -10.40
C PRO A 64 14.71 -21.20 -9.38
N HIS A 65 14.81 -20.94 -8.09
CA HIS A 65 14.71 -21.94 -7.02
C HIS A 65 13.48 -21.71 -6.14
N LYS A 66 12.27 -21.90 -6.67
CA LYS A 66 11.08 -22.37 -5.91
C LYS A 66 9.83 -22.40 -6.80
N ILE A 67 9.78 -23.37 -7.68
CA ILE A 67 8.49 -23.87 -8.15
C ILE A 67 8.50 -25.38 -7.80
N GLU A 68 8.17 -25.71 -6.56
CA GLU A 68 7.65 -27.02 -6.21
C GLU A 68 6.22 -27.08 -6.75
N ILE A 69 6.06 -27.79 -7.85
CA ILE A 69 4.75 -28.14 -8.39
C ILE A 69 4.16 -29.14 -7.40
N MET A 70 3.19 -28.72 -6.61
CA MET A 70 2.30 -29.64 -5.92
C MET A 70 1.46 -30.32 -7.00
N GLU A 71 1.78 -31.56 -7.31
CA GLU A 71 0.92 -32.44 -8.08
C GLU A 71 -0.33 -32.75 -7.25
N GLU A 72 -1.43 -32.13 -7.62
CA GLU A 72 -2.75 -32.45 -7.10
C GLU A 72 -3.27 -33.67 -7.84
N GLU A 73 -3.33 -34.81 -7.16
CA GLU A 73 -3.91 -36.07 -7.66
C GLU A 73 -5.39 -35.88 -8.02
N ALA A 74 -5.73 -36.07 -9.26
CA ALA A 74 -7.10 -36.05 -9.74
C ALA A 74 -7.83 -37.35 -9.32
N PRO A 75 -9.05 -37.26 -8.74
CA PRO A 75 -9.82 -38.46 -8.44
C PRO A 75 -10.36 -39.12 -9.73
N SER A 76 -10.18 -40.40 -9.85
CA SER A 76 -10.70 -41.28 -10.90
C SER A 76 -12.23 -41.31 -10.89
N ALA A 77 -12.84 -40.94 -12.01
CA ALA A 77 -14.27 -41.13 -12.22
C ALA A 77 -14.48 -42.31 -13.20
N THR A 78 -15.14 -43.33 -12.71
CA THR A 78 -15.70 -44.45 -13.48
C THR A 78 -16.98 -44.00 -14.22
N PRO A 79 -17.28 -44.49 -15.42
CA PRO A 79 -18.47 -44.10 -16.16
C PRO A 79 -19.66 -45.02 -15.83
N GLU A 80 -20.77 -44.45 -15.40
CA GLU A 80 -22.08 -45.13 -15.47
C GLU A 80 -22.93 -44.49 -16.57
N GLN A 81 -23.38 -45.41 -17.46
CA GLN A 81 -24.39 -45.15 -18.48
C GLN A 81 -25.77 -45.12 -17.85
N ASN A 82 -26.65 -44.23 -18.21
CA ASN A 82 -28.06 -44.59 -18.41
C ASN A 82 -28.79 -43.60 -19.33
N GLU A 83 -29.62 -44.20 -20.14
CA GLU A 83 -30.42 -43.69 -21.23
C GLU A 83 -31.70 -42.98 -20.78
N GLY A 84 -32.25 -42.13 -21.63
CA GLY A 84 -33.70 -42.06 -21.85
C GLY A 84 -34.42 -40.76 -21.55
N GLY A 85 -34.89 -40.11 -22.60
CA GLY A 85 -36.28 -39.67 -22.64
C GLY A 85 -36.57 -38.15 -22.65
N SER A 86 -36.85 -37.69 -23.88
CA SER A 86 -37.94 -36.78 -24.27
C SER A 86 -37.97 -35.31 -23.83
N SER A 87 -37.84 -34.41 -24.80
CA SER A 87 -38.44 -33.05 -24.81
C SER A 87 -39.97 -33.10 -24.88
N PRO A 88 -40.67 -32.02 -24.46
CA PRO A 88 -41.05 -31.02 -25.45
C PRO A 88 -41.17 -29.53 -25.01
N LYS A 89 -40.85 -28.68 -25.95
CA LYS A 89 -41.47 -27.40 -26.47
C LYS A 89 -42.15 -26.35 -25.54
N ASN A 90 -41.65 -25.11 -25.75
CA ASN A 90 -42.37 -23.82 -25.86
C ASN A 90 -42.97 -23.17 -24.60
N ASN A 91 -42.55 -21.97 -24.21
CA ASN A 91 -43.29 -20.76 -24.60
C ASN A 91 -42.56 -19.44 -24.25
N LEU A 92 -42.88 -18.45 -25.03
CA LEU A 92 -42.48 -17.05 -25.08
C LEU A 92 -42.88 -16.23 -23.84
N GLY A 93 -42.09 -15.17 -23.50
CA GLY A 93 -42.56 -14.04 -22.73
C GLY A 93 -41.47 -13.31 -21.99
N GLY A 94 -40.90 -12.20 -22.53
CA GLY A 94 -40.08 -11.25 -21.76
C GLY A 94 -40.94 -10.43 -20.79
N PRO A 95 -40.31 -9.66 -19.89
CA PRO A 95 -39.68 -8.42 -20.30
C PRO A 95 -38.33 -8.10 -19.61
N SER A 96 -37.56 -7.29 -20.30
CA SER A 96 -36.38 -6.57 -19.93
C SER A 96 -36.44 -5.98 -18.51
N ARG A 97 -35.49 -6.40 -17.61
CA ARG A 97 -35.13 -5.65 -16.43
C ARG A 97 -33.68 -5.23 -16.56
N THR A 98 -33.49 -3.94 -16.86
CA THR A 98 -32.23 -3.23 -16.72
C THR A 98 -31.83 -3.19 -15.25
N GLY A 99 -31.08 -4.18 -14.81
CA GLY A 99 -30.40 -4.17 -13.51
C GLY A 99 -29.10 -3.39 -13.64
N GLY A 100 -29.08 -2.17 -13.10
CA GLY A 100 -27.85 -1.40 -12.96
C GLY A 100 -26.85 -2.16 -12.11
N TYR A 101 -25.80 -2.66 -12.71
CA TYR A 101 -24.63 -3.16 -12.00
C TYR A 101 -23.91 -1.98 -11.37
N SER A 102 -24.11 -1.76 -10.09
CA SER A 102 -23.21 -0.96 -9.27
C SER A 102 -21.87 -1.73 -9.19
N ALA A 103 -20.97 -1.41 -10.09
CA ALA A 103 -19.64 -1.97 -10.10
C ALA A 103 -18.89 -1.44 -8.87
N THR A 104 -18.72 -2.26 -7.85
CA THR A 104 -17.68 -2.05 -6.83
C THR A 104 -16.35 -1.91 -7.56
N PRO A 105 -15.56 -0.83 -7.36
CA PRO A 105 -14.29 -0.65 -8.06
C PRO A 105 -13.37 -1.81 -7.73
N SER A 106 -12.97 -2.58 -8.75
CA SER A 106 -12.10 -3.73 -8.60
C SER A 106 -10.74 -3.30 -8.00
N LYS A 107 -10.11 -4.17 -7.19
CA LYS A 107 -8.77 -3.93 -6.62
C LYS A 107 -7.76 -3.47 -7.69
N THR A 108 -7.80 -4.03 -8.87
CA THR A 108 -6.98 -3.68 -10.03
C THR A 108 -7.11 -2.20 -10.38
N GLY A 109 -8.33 -1.65 -10.40
CA GLY A 109 -8.53 -0.24 -10.75
C GLY A 109 -7.98 0.78 -9.73
N LYS A 110 -7.92 0.46 -8.44
CA LYS A 110 -7.31 1.33 -7.41
C LYS A 110 -5.78 1.29 -7.50
N VAL A 111 -5.20 0.12 -7.72
CA VAL A 111 -3.76 -0.06 -7.89
C VAL A 111 -3.27 0.76 -9.09
N ASP A 112 -3.93 0.65 -10.25
CA ASP A 112 -3.56 1.39 -11.45
C ASP A 112 -3.67 2.91 -11.25
N LYS A 113 -4.73 3.37 -10.58
CA LYS A 113 -4.89 4.79 -10.25
C LYS A 113 -3.79 5.29 -9.31
N LEU A 114 -3.45 4.54 -8.26
CA LEU A 114 -2.35 4.90 -7.36
C LEU A 114 -1.01 4.91 -8.09
N ALA A 115 -0.74 3.95 -8.98
CA ALA A 115 0.46 3.91 -9.80
C ALA A 115 0.57 5.14 -10.71
N ALA A 116 -0.52 5.59 -11.31
CA ALA A 116 -0.55 6.80 -12.13
C ALA A 116 -0.25 8.07 -11.29
N VAL A 117 -0.76 8.17 -10.06
CA VAL A 117 -0.41 9.27 -9.14
C VAL A 117 1.06 9.17 -8.73
N GLN A 118 1.55 7.98 -8.41
CA GLN A 118 2.95 7.74 -8.03
C GLN A 118 3.91 8.18 -9.14
N THR A 119 3.64 7.86 -10.39
CA THR A 119 4.44 8.29 -11.54
C THR A 119 4.56 9.82 -11.60
N ARG A 120 3.45 10.54 -11.37
CA ARG A 120 3.46 12.02 -11.33
C ARG A 120 4.22 12.57 -10.12
N VAL A 121 4.12 11.91 -8.96
CA VAL A 121 4.89 12.29 -7.75
C VAL A 121 6.38 12.11 -7.99
N CYS A 122 6.79 11.02 -8.59
CA CYS A 122 8.19 10.73 -8.89
C CYS A 122 8.83 11.77 -9.81
N ALA A 123 8.10 12.21 -10.83
CA ALA A 123 8.55 13.23 -11.77
C ALA A 123 8.38 14.68 -11.24
N CYS A 124 7.82 14.87 -10.03
CA CYS A 124 7.46 16.20 -9.55
C CYS A 124 8.69 17.05 -9.18
N ILE A 125 8.77 18.26 -9.73
CA ILE A 125 9.81 19.27 -9.47
C ILE A 125 9.24 20.60 -8.98
N LYS A 126 7.97 20.62 -8.50
CA LYS A 126 7.25 21.86 -8.10
C LYS A 126 7.88 22.59 -6.90
N CYS A 127 8.70 21.90 -6.10
CA CYS A 127 9.49 22.48 -5.02
C CYS A 127 10.97 22.31 -5.38
N PRO A 128 11.62 23.26 -6.06
CA PRO A 128 12.98 23.09 -6.60
C PRO A 128 14.02 22.72 -5.55
N ASN A 129 13.97 23.34 -4.36
CA ASN A 129 14.84 23.04 -3.23
C ASN A 129 14.68 21.60 -2.74
N LEU A 130 13.44 21.09 -2.63
CA LEU A 130 13.20 19.70 -2.23
C LEU A 130 13.54 18.72 -3.34
N ALA A 131 13.31 19.10 -4.59
CA ALA A 131 13.63 18.25 -5.74
C ALA A 131 15.12 18.05 -5.94
N SER A 132 15.95 19.08 -5.63
CA SER A 132 17.40 19.01 -5.72
C SER A 132 18.05 18.30 -4.53
N SER A 133 17.44 18.34 -3.35
CA SER A 133 18.03 17.80 -2.10
C SER A 133 17.60 16.38 -1.77
N ARG A 134 16.40 15.93 -2.23
CA ARG A 134 15.89 14.59 -1.95
C ARG A 134 16.69 13.51 -2.67
N THR A 135 16.80 12.33 -2.05
CA THR A 135 17.30 11.13 -2.72
C THR A 135 16.23 10.56 -3.64
N GLN A 136 14.98 10.49 -3.17
CA GLN A 136 13.82 10.04 -3.93
C GLN A 136 12.51 10.56 -3.30
N THR A 137 11.41 10.35 -3.98
CA THR A 137 10.08 10.64 -3.42
C THR A 137 9.60 9.50 -2.56
N VAL A 138 8.81 9.81 -1.52
CA VAL A 138 8.16 8.85 -0.64
C VAL A 138 6.65 8.96 -0.85
N PHE A 139 6.11 8.10 -1.70
CA PHE A 139 4.72 8.19 -2.14
C PHE A 139 3.72 7.84 -1.04
N GLY A 140 3.89 6.68 -0.46
CA GLY A 140 3.00 6.02 0.48
C GLY A 140 3.03 4.52 0.25
N VAL A 141 2.58 3.73 1.23
CA VAL A 141 2.62 2.27 1.20
C VAL A 141 1.44 1.67 1.96
N GLY A 142 0.98 0.50 1.52
CA GLY A 142 -0.06 -0.27 2.19
C GLY A 142 -1.16 -0.75 1.25
N ASN A 143 -2.27 -1.20 1.83
CA ASN A 143 -3.40 -1.75 1.09
C ASN A 143 -4.19 -0.64 0.37
N PRO A 144 -4.41 -0.71 -0.94
CA PRO A 144 -5.30 0.20 -1.66
C PRO A 144 -6.76 0.18 -1.16
N ASP A 145 -7.17 -0.89 -0.49
CA ASP A 145 -8.50 -1.05 0.12
C ASP A 145 -8.46 -0.88 1.65
N ALA A 146 -7.45 -0.19 2.19
CA ALA A 146 -7.30 0.00 3.63
C ALA A 146 -8.51 0.69 4.26
N GLU A 147 -8.97 0.17 5.39
CA GLU A 147 -9.99 0.83 6.21
C GLU A 147 -9.41 2.02 6.99
N ILE A 148 -8.11 1.98 7.30
CA ILE A 148 -7.39 3.02 8.06
C ILE A 148 -6.27 3.60 7.21
N MET A 149 -6.21 4.93 7.13
CA MET A 149 -5.09 5.64 6.52
C MET A 149 -4.37 6.51 7.55
N PHE A 150 -3.10 6.22 7.81
CA PHE A 150 -2.24 7.06 8.65
C PHE A 150 -1.56 8.13 7.80
N VAL A 151 -1.65 9.38 8.25
CA VAL A 151 -1.06 10.53 7.56
C VAL A 151 -0.10 11.24 8.51
N GLY A 152 1.18 11.25 8.14
CA GLY A 152 2.23 11.98 8.84
C GLY A 152 2.60 13.29 8.16
N GLU A 153 3.69 13.89 8.62
CA GLU A 153 4.20 15.19 8.19
C GLU A 153 4.94 15.10 6.85
N ALA A 154 6.13 14.54 6.85
CA ALA A 154 7.07 14.48 5.74
C ALA A 154 8.06 13.33 5.92
N PRO A 155 8.73 12.89 4.86
CA PRO A 155 9.82 11.92 4.97
C PRO A 155 10.99 12.44 5.79
N GLY A 156 11.55 11.59 6.65
CA GLY A 156 12.84 11.78 7.29
C GLY A 156 13.99 11.25 6.43
N ALA A 157 15.20 11.21 7.00
CA ALA A 157 16.40 10.77 6.29
C ALA A 157 16.36 9.29 5.90
N ASP A 158 15.80 8.43 6.76
CA ASP A 158 15.70 6.99 6.48
C ASP A 158 14.64 6.72 5.41
N GLU A 159 13.51 7.45 5.46
CA GLU A 159 12.44 7.39 4.49
C GLU A 159 12.90 7.87 3.10
N ASP A 160 13.65 8.97 3.05
CA ASP A 160 14.23 9.52 1.81
C ASP A 160 15.20 8.54 1.14
N LYS A 161 15.98 7.80 1.95
CA LYS A 161 16.89 6.76 1.44
C LYS A 161 16.17 5.51 0.94
N GLN A 162 15.09 5.10 1.63
CA GLN A 162 14.39 3.84 1.35
C GLN A 162 13.22 4.00 0.39
N GLY A 163 12.65 5.22 0.26
CA GLY A 163 11.48 5.49 -0.57
C GLY A 163 10.15 5.08 0.06
N GLU A 164 10.15 4.68 1.34
CA GLU A 164 8.96 4.26 2.07
C GLU A 164 8.70 5.13 3.29
N PRO A 165 7.42 5.46 3.62
CA PRO A 165 7.09 6.27 4.78
C PRO A 165 7.27 5.47 6.08
N PHE A 166 7.67 6.14 7.15
CA PHE A 166 7.74 5.56 8.48
C PHE A 166 8.58 4.27 8.58
N VAL A 167 9.82 4.31 8.12
CA VAL A 167 10.80 3.21 8.23
C VAL A 167 11.84 3.44 9.34
N GLY A 168 12.12 4.70 9.69
CA GLY A 168 13.01 5.07 10.79
C GLY A 168 12.41 4.74 12.17
N ARG A 169 13.07 5.22 13.25
CA ARG A 169 12.66 4.94 14.64
C ARG A 169 11.19 5.26 14.95
N ALA A 170 10.69 6.39 14.44
CA ALA A 170 9.30 6.79 14.59
C ALA A 170 8.35 5.83 13.84
N GLY A 171 8.76 5.36 12.68
CA GLY A 171 8.02 4.39 11.88
C GLY A 171 7.96 3.00 12.52
N GLN A 172 9.06 2.56 13.14
CA GLN A 172 9.07 1.31 13.90
C GLN A 172 8.09 1.36 15.07
N LEU A 173 7.98 2.52 15.75
CA LEU A 173 6.98 2.71 16.79
C LEU A 173 5.56 2.72 16.24
N LEU A 174 5.31 3.38 15.10
CA LEU A 174 4.02 3.33 14.43
C LEU A 174 3.62 1.90 14.07
N THR A 175 4.56 1.11 13.56
CA THR A 175 4.32 -0.32 13.27
C THR A 175 3.92 -1.11 14.52
N LYS A 176 4.53 -0.82 15.68
CA LYS A 176 4.13 -1.44 16.96
C LYS A 176 2.72 -1.02 17.39
N ILE A 177 2.36 0.25 17.19
CA ILE A 177 1.02 0.76 17.48
C ILE A 177 -0.02 0.05 16.59
N ILE A 178 0.21 -0.02 15.27
CA ILE A 178 -0.67 -0.69 14.30
C ILE A 178 -0.85 -2.18 14.68
N LYS A 179 0.24 -2.87 15.02
CA LYS A 179 0.17 -4.27 15.48
C LYS A 179 -0.61 -4.42 16.79
N ALA A 180 -0.46 -3.47 17.72
CA ALA A 180 -1.22 -3.47 18.97
C ALA A 180 -2.72 -3.22 18.74
N MET A 181 -3.09 -2.50 17.68
CA MET A 181 -4.48 -2.36 17.23
C MET A 181 -5.05 -3.65 16.62
N GLY A 182 -4.22 -4.64 16.30
CA GLY A 182 -4.62 -5.91 15.68
C GLY A 182 -4.51 -5.94 14.15
N PHE A 183 -3.85 -4.96 13.54
CA PHE A 183 -3.63 -4.92 12.10
C PHE A 183 -2.18 -5.23 11.74
N PRO A 184 -1.93 -6.04 10.69
CA PRO A 184 -0.66 -6.05 9.99
C PRO A 184 -0.39 -4.65 9.37
N ARG A 185 0.88 -4.24 9.30
CA ARG A 185 1.24 -2.93 8.72
C ARG A 185 0.78 -2.78 7.27
N GLU A 186 0.83 -3.86 6.52
CA GLU A 186 0.46 -3.97 5.11
C GLU A 186 -1.05 -3.86 4.85
N GLU A 187 -1.91 -4.04 5.87
CA GLU A 187 -3.36 -3.90 5.75
C GLU A 187 -3.85 -2.46 5.88
N VAL A 188 -3.07 -1.59 6.48
CA VAL A 188 -3.35 -0.16 6.54
C VAL A 188 -2.65 0.58 5.42
N TYR A 189 -3.02 1.83 5.16
CA TYR A 189 -2.27 2.70 4.25
C TYR A 189 -1.54 3.78 5.02
N ILE A 190 -0.28 4.04 4.69
CA ILE A 190 0.57 5.01 5.39
C ILE A 190 1.13 6.00 4.37
N ALA A 191 0.94 7.28 4.62
CA ALA A 191 1.45 8.35 3.78
C ALA A 191 1.87 9.59 4.62
N ASN A 192 2.41 10.59 3.95
CA ASN A 192 2.72 11.88 4.52
C ASN A 192 2.05 13.00 3.70
N VAL A 193 1.90 14.18 4.30
CA VAL A 193 1.49 15.41 3.61
C VAL A 193 2.48 15.72 2.49
N LEU A 194 3.78 15.75 2.80
CA LEU A 194 4.84 15.89 1.79
C LEU A 194 5.30 14.52 1.27
N LYS A 195 5.65 14.53 -0.02
CA LYS A 195 6.26 13.35 -0.68
C LYS A 195 7.78 13.45 -0.83
N CYS A 196 8.36 14.55 -0.40
CA CYS A 196 9.79 14.81 -0.42
C CYS A 196 10.27 15.17 1.00
N ARG A 197 11.49 14.76 1.33
CA ARG A 197 12.14 15.19 2.56
C ARG A 197 12.40 16.70 2.49
N PRO A 198 11.99 17.50 3.50
CA PRO A 198 12.40 18.88 3.61
C PRO A 198 13.92 18.98 3.69
N ASP A 199 14.52 19.83 2.85
CA ASP A 199 15.93 20.11 2.86
C ASP A 199 16.36 20.75 4.20
N VAL A 200 17.58 20.46 4.62
CA VAL A 200 18.19 21.12 5.78
C VAL A 200 19.39 21.93 5.31
N PRO A 201 19.69 23.07 5.92
CA PRO A 201 20.87 23.85 5.60
C PRO A 201 22.14 23.01 5.69
N ALA A 202 23.14 23.30 4.86
CA ALA A 202 24.43 22.61 4.89
C ALA A 202 25.03 22.69 6.32
N GLY A 203 25.52 21.58 6.81
CA GLY A 203 26.06 21.44 8.16
C GLY A 203 25.00 21.29 9.29
N SER A 204 23.73 21.33 8.97
CA SER A 204 22.65 21.06 9.92
C SER A 204 22.27 19.59 9.94
N PHE A 205 21.90 19.08 11.13
CA PHE A 205 21.46 17.70 11.33
C PHE A 205 19.95 17.67 11.63
N GLY A 206 19.32 16.53 11.30
CA GLY A 206 17.90 16.29 11.64
C GLY A 206 16.95 16.56 10.48
N ASN A 207 15.75 16.94 10.83
CA ASN A 207 14.67 17.28 9.89
C ASN A 207 14.08 18.64 10.28
N ARG A 208 13.73 19.46 9.30
CA ARG A 208 12.92 20.66 9.51
C ARG A 208 11.46 20.39 9.18
N PRO A 209 10.52 21.12 9.78
CA PRO A 209 9.13 21.06 9.36
C PRO A 209 8.95 21.59 7.93
N PRO A 210 7.94 21.11 7.19
CA PRO A 210 7.55 21.69 5.91
C PRO A 210 7.10 23.14 6.06
N THR A 211 7.33 23.93 5.02
CA THR A 211 6.72 25.26 4.93
C THR A 211 5.26 25.14 4.47
N PRO A 212 4.38 26.14 4.79
CA PRO A 212 3.00 26.16 4.31
C PRO A 212 2.90 26.04 2.77
N ARG A 213 3.83 26.68 2.03
CA ARG A 213 3.89 26.62 0.57
C ARG A 213 4.22 25.22 0.06
N GLU A 214 5.15 24.53 0.70
CA GLU A 214 5.50 23.14 0.37
C GLU A 214 4.31 22.20 0.61
N MET A 215 3.62 22.36 1.75
CA MET A 215 2.41 21.58 2.05
C MET A 215 1.31 21.83 1.03
N GLN A 216 1.00 23.10 0.73
CA GLN A 216 -0.01 23.46 -0.26
C GLN A 216 0.30 22.89 -1.65
N THR A 217 1.57 22.93 -2.05
CA THR A 217 2.04 22.41 -3.34
C THR A 217 1.92 20.88 -3.42
N CYS A 218 2.19 20.16 -2.32
CA CYS A 218 2.21 18.70 -2.29
C CYS A 218 0.85 18.07 -1.95
N ARG A 219 -0.02 18.80 -1.22
CA ARG A 219 -1.33 18.36 -0.76
C ARG A 219 -2.20 17.70 -1.85
N PRO A 220 -2.27 18.19 -3.10
CA PRO A 220 -3.10 17.55 -4.14
C PRO A 220 -2.81 16.06 -4.34
N TYR A 221 -1.57 15.62 -4.22
CA TYR A 221 -1.22 14.20 -4.34
C TYR A 221 -1.78 13.36 -3.18
N LEU A 222 -1.76 13.90 -1.95
CA LEU A 222 -2.37 13.24 -0.79
C LEU A 222 -3.90 13.16 -0.95
N MET A 223 -4.53 14.23 -1.46
CA MET A 223 -5.97 14.25 -1.74
C MET A 223 -6.36 13.13 -2.70
N GLU A 224 -5.64 13.00 -3.82
CA GLU A 224 -5.89 11.94 -4.79
C GLU A 224 -5.70 10.54 -4.19
N GLN A 225 -4.72 10.35 -3.30
CA GLN A 225 -4.55 9.07 -2.60
C GLN A 225 -5.78 8.76 -1.72
N ILE A 226 -6.26 9.74 -0.94
CA ILE A 226 -7.44 9.58 -0.08
C ILE A 226 -8.68 9.26 -0.93
N ASP A 227 -8.88 9.96 -2.05
CA ASP A 227 -10.01 9.78 -2.94
C ASP A 227 -9.99 8.41 -3.65
N ILE A 228 -8.81 7.86 -3.91
CA ILE A 228 -8.65 6.52 -4.51
C ILE A 228 -8.88 5.44 -3.46
N ILE A 229 -8.24 5.56 -2.30
CA ILE A 229 -8.27 4.56 -1.21
C ILE A 229 -9.64 4.54 -0.56
N LYS A 230 -10.23 5.72 -0.29
CA LYS A 230 -11.49 5.90 0.42
C LYS A 230 -11.51 5.19 1.77
N PRO A 231 -10.56 5.52 2.67
CA PRO A 231 -10.50 4.88 3.98
C PRO A 231 -11.76 5.21 4.79
N LYS A 232 -12.14 4.32 5.70
CA LYS A 232 -13.23 4.58 6.66
C LYS A 232 -12.81 5.59 7.74
N VAL A 233 -11.51 5.59 8.07
CA VAL A 233 -10.92 6.50 9.08
C VAL A 233 -9.55 6.96 8.60
N ILE A 234 -9.29 8.27 8.77
CA ILE A 234 -7.95 8.86 8.64
C ILE A 234 -7.41 9.11 10.04
N VAL A 235 -6.14 8.81 10.28
CA VAL A 235 -5.43 9.12 11.52
C VAL A 235 -4.33 10.13 11.22
N ALA A 236 -4.50 11.39 11.68
CA ALA A 236 -3.51 12.45 11.54
C ALA A 236 -2.45 12.36 12.66
N LEU A 237 -1.20 12.17 12.28
CA LEU A 237 -0.06 11.99 13.18
C LEU A 237 0.67 13.33 13.40
N GLY A 238 0.27 14.10 14.41
CA GLY A 238 0.91 15.34 14.81
C GLY A 238 0.35 16.60 14.14
N ALA A 239 0.77 17.76 14.65
CA ALA A 239 0.22 19.07 14.27
C ALA A 239 0.38 19.40 12.78
N VAL A 240 1.52 19.03 12.18
CA VAL A 240 1.78 19.32 10.75
C VAL A 240 0.87 18.49 9.84
N ALA A 241 0.56 17.24 10.22
CA ALA A 241 -0.41 16.43 9.48
C ALA A 241 -1.81 17.05 9.56
N VAL A 242 -2.21 17.56 10.73
CA VAL A 242 -3.48 18.30 10.92
C VAL A 242 -3.50 19.57 10.08
N GLU A 243 -2.44 20.38 10.13
CA GLU A 243 -2.32 21.61 9.33
C GLU A 243 -2.41 21.28 7.81
N GLY A 244 -1.73 20.23 7.36
CA GLY A 244 -1.76 19.80 5.97
C GLY A 244 -3.12 19.29 5.50
N LEU A 245 -3.89 18.63 6.36
CA LEU A 245 -5.22 18.12 6.05
C LEU A 245 -6.30 19.19 6.21
N LEU A 246 -6.38 19.82 7.38
CA LEU A 246 -7.47 20.69 7.76
C LEU A 246 -7.15 22.20 7.59
N GLY A 247 -5.87 22.56 7.40
CA GLY A 247 -5.45 23.96 7.43
C GLY A 247 -5.44 24.56 8.84
N THR A 248 -5.74 23.79 9.88
CA THR A 248 -5.84 24.26 11.27
C THR A 248 -4.48 24.17 11.96
N ARG A 249 -4.09 25.24 12.62
CA ARG A 249 -2.85 25.33 13.40
C ARG A 249 -3.18 25.62 14.86
N ALA A 250 -3.02 24.60 15.70
CA ALA A 250 -3.24 24.72 17.15
C ALA A 250 -2.31 23.77 17.91
N PRO A 251 -2.08 23.97 19.21
CA PRO A 251 -1.30 23.08 20.05
C PRO A 251 -1.91 21.66 20.08
N MET A 252 -1.08 20.64 19.96
CA MET A 252 -1.53 19.24 19.94
C MET A 252 -2.32 18.83 21.19
N ARG A 253 -2.07 19.44 22.37
CA ARG A 253 -2.84 19.20 23.59
C ARG A 253 -4.34 19.55 23.45
N GLU A 254 -4.66 20.49 22.53
CA GLU A 254 -6.02 20.95 22.25
C GLU A 254 -6.68 20.15 21.11
N LEU A 255 -5.87 19.61 20.21
CA LEU A 255 -6.32 18.91 19.01
C LEU A 255 -6.46 17.40 19.22
N ARG A 256 -5.55 16.75 19.99
CA ARG A 256 -5.53 15.30 20.13
C ARG A 256 -6.77 14.72 20.84
N GLY A 257 -7.08 13.47 20.52
CA GLY A 257 -8.18 12.75 21.12
C GLY A 257 -9.56 13.23 20.67
N ARG A 258 -9.61 14.07 19.64
CA ARG A 258 -10.86 14.57 19.05
C ARG A 258 -11.08 14.00 17.68
N TRP A 259 -12.33 13.73 17.39
CA TRP A 259 -12.78 13.46 16.04
C TRP A 259 -12.99 14.77 15.29
N ASP A 260 -12.52 14.78 14.07
CA ASP A 260 -12.80 15.80 13.06
C ASP A 260 -13.29 15.11 11.79
N SER A 261 -13.48 15.83 10.70
CA SER A 261 -13.89 15.30 9.42
C SER A 261 -13.04 15.89 8.30
N PHE A 262 -12.57 15.02 7.42
CA PHE A 262 -11.86 15.41 6.22
C PHE A 262 -12.63 14.94 4.98
N ASN A 263 -13.26 15.89 4.26
CA ASN A 263 -14.12 15.59 3.10
C ASN A 263 -15.17 14.49 3.38
N GLY A 264 -15.78 14.53 4.59
CA GLY A 264 -16.75 13.53 5.02
C GLY A 264 -16.16 12.25 5.61
N THR A 265 -14.86 12.04 5.53
CA THR A 265 -14.18 10.92 6.18
C THR A 265 -13.83 11.27 7.63
N PRO A 266 -14.20 10.44 8.62
CA PRO A 266 -13.80 10.63 10.01
C PRO A 266 -12.28 10.73 10.16
N LEU A 267 -11.83 11.74 10.88
CA LEU A 267 -10.42 12.04 11.13
C LEU A 267 -10.12 11.99 12.63
N MET A 268 -9.29 11.05 13.06
CA MET A 268 -8.74 11.03 14.42
C MET A 268 -7.42 11.79 14.46
N ILE A 269 -7.27 12.68 15.45
CA ILE A 269 -6.06 13.44 15.66
C ILE A 269 -5.29 12.86 16.86
N THR A 270 -4.02 12.51 16.66
CA THR A 270 -3.16 11.98 17.71
C THR A 270 -1.73 12.53 17.62
N TYR A 271 -0.91 12.26 18.65
CA TYR A 271 0.49 12.64 18.64
C TYR A 271 1.28 11.89 17.56
N HIS A 272 2.28 12.58 16.98
CA HIS A 272 3.24 11.93 16.09
C HIS A 272 4.10 10.92 16.89
N PRO A 273 4.41 9.72 16.35
CA PRO A 273 5.23 8.71 17.07
C PRO A 273 6.58 9.26 17.55
N ALA A 274 7.21 10.19 16.84
CA ALA A 274 8.45 10.83 17.28
C ALA A 274 8.30 11.61 18.60
N TYR A 275 7.09 12.09 18.94
CA TYR A 275 6.82 12.70 20.24
C TYR A 275 6.98 11.68 21.37
N LEU A 276 6.44 10.47 21.21
CA LEU A 276 6.56 9.39 22.20
C LEU A 276 7.99 8.87 22.35
N LEU A 277 8.84 9.00 21.32
CA LEU A 277 10.27 8.66 21.45
C LEU A 277 11.02 9.64 22.37
N ARG A 278 10.57 10.90 22.42
CA ARG A 278 11.13 11.94 23.32
C ARG A 278 10.46 11.92 24.70
N ASN A 279 9.17 11.54 24.75
CA ASN A 279 8.36 11.53 25.97
C ASN A 279 7.83 10.12 26.21
N GLN A 280 8.65 9.30 26.87
CA GLN A 280 8.40 7.86 27.02
C GLN A 280 7.51 7.50 28.22
N SER A 281 6.90 8.49 28.90
CA SER A 281 6.06 8.23 30.09
C SER A 281 4.86 7.33 29.73
N PRO A 282 4.44 6.45 30.64
CA PRO A 282 3.23 5.63 30.44
C PRO A 282 1.99 6.49 30.11
N SER A 283 1.84 7.63 30.78
CA SER A 283 0.71 8.55 30.56
C SER A 283 0.63 9.09 29.13
N GLU A 284 1.77 9.45 28.50
CA GLU A 284 1.76 9.91 27.11
C GLU A 284 1.48 8.77 26.12
N LYS A 285 2.00 7.57 26.41
CA LYS A 285 1.66 6.37 25.63
C LYS A 285 0.19 6.02 25.77
N ARG A 286 -0.36 6.13 27.00
CA ARG A 286 -1.79 5.90 27.28
C ARG A 286 -2.68 6.82 26.44
N LYS A 287 -2.36 8.12 26.36
CA LYS A 287 -3.10 9.08 25.55
C LYS A 287 -3.19 8.67 24.08
N VAL A 288 -2.08 8.27 23.46
CA VAL A 288 -2.08 7.80 22.07
C VAL A 288 -2.85 6.50 21.94
N TRP A 289 -2.76 5.61 22.93
CA TRP A 289 -3.50 4.36 22.91
C TRP A 289 -5.01 4.58 23.01
N GLU A 290 -5.45 5.51 23.83
CA GLU A 290 -6.87 5.93 23.92
C GLU A 290 -7.38 6.43 22.58
N ASP A 291 -6.60 7.25 21.87
CA ASP A 291 -6.96 7.70 20.53
C ASP A 291 -7.11 6.50 19.54
N MET A 292 -6.25 5.50 19.65
CA MET A 292 -6.34 4.28 18.82
C MET A 292 -7.53 3.40 19.22
N MET A 293 -7.90 3.31 20.49
CA MET A 293 -9.10 2.60 20.91
C MET A 293 -10.36 3.24 20.33
N LEU A 294 -10.43 4.58 20.30
CA LEU A 294 -11.53 5.30 19.64
C LEU A 294 -11.61 4.96 18.13
N VAL A 295 -10.45 4.82 17.46
CA VAL A 295 -10.42 4.37 16.06
C VAL A 295 -10.97 2.95 15.92
N LEU A 296 -10.57 2.02 16.80
CA LEU A 296 -11.10 0.65 16.78
C LEU A 296 -12.60 0.61 17.02
N GLU A 297 -13.11 1.38 17.99
CA GLU A 297 -14.53 1.51 18.27
C GLU A 297 -15.31 2.04 17.06
N ARG A 298 -14.78 3.07 16.40
CA ARG A 298 -15.39 3.63 15.17
C ARG A 298 -15.45 2.64 14.01
N LEU A 299 -14.52 1.71 13.95
CA LEU A 299 -14.45 0.65 12.95
C LEU A 299 -15.16 -0.63 13.40
N GLU A 300 -15.85 -0.59 14.55
CA GLU A 300 -16.55 -1.76 15.14
C GLU A 300 -15.62 -2.97 15.34
N LYS A 301 -14.33 -2.72 15.60
CA LYS A 301 -13.36 -3.78 15.88
C LYS A 301 -13.38 -4.13 17.37
N PRO A 302 -13.27 -5.42 17.72
CA PRO A 302 -13.26 -5.84 19.12
C PRO A 302 -12.01 -5.32 19.83
N ILE A 303 -12.16 -4.81 21.04
CA ILE A 303 -11.08 -4.37 21.92
C ILE A 303 -10.99 -5.34 23.08
N SER A 304 -9.90 -6.10 23.16
CA SER A 304 -9.66 -7.05 24.24
C SER A 304 -9.43 -6.34 25.57
N GLU A 305 -9.67 -7.04 26.70
CA GLU A 305 -9.36 -6.53 28.04
C GLU A 305 -7.89 -6.15 28.19
N LYS A 306 -6.97 -6.94 27.62
CA LYS A 306 -5.55 -6.61 27.58
C LYS A 306 -5.29 -5.26 26.90
N GLN A 307 -5.94 -4.98 25.78
CA GLN A 307 -5.81 -3.71 25.07
C GLN A 307 -6.37 -2.54 25.88
N ARG A 308 -7.50 -2.73 26.58
CA ARG A 308 -8.07 -1.71 27.47
C ARG A 308 -7.12 -1.30 28.59
N ASN A 309 -6.30 -2.23 29.05
CA ASN A 309 -5.37 -2.07 30.18
C ASN A 309 -3.94 -1.66 29.78
N TYR A 310 -3.66 -1.40 28.49
CA TYR A 310 -2.32 -0.93 28.08
C TYR A 310 -2.00 0.44 28.71
N PHE A 311 -0.84 0.51 29.38
CA PHE A 311 -0.29 1.74 29.98
C PHE A 311 -1.16 2.33 31.12
N LEU A 312 -2.01 1.53 31.78
CA LEU A 312 -2.65 1.89 33.05
C LEU A 312 -1.66 1.80 34.19
#